data_2f968551821a0f8580a69ffd7d21526b
#
_entry.id   2f968551821a0f8580a69ffd7d21526b
#
_cell.length_a   1.000
_cell.length_b   1.000
_cell.length_c   1.000
_cell.angle_alpha   90.00
_cell.angle_beta   90.00
_cell.angle_gamma   90.00
#
_symmetry.space_group_name_H-M   'P 1'
#
loop_
_entity.id
_entity.type
_entity.pdbx_description
1 polymer ?
#
loop_
_entity_poly.entity_id
_entity_poly.type
_entity_poly.pdbx_seq_one_letter_code
_entity_poly.pdbx_strand_id
1 'polypeptide(L)'
;EHMCYREGSIYELFKEMKEKQPDAPALEFFDTVYSFESMDENVNIVANALIKLGVVEDESVTICMPNMPEAIFLIYAINKIGAVANVIHPLSDANEIRNAVNLTNSSLIFTTDVSYKTVKDAGVPDVVVCEVSMSMPPVLKTLYNLKSRKNMKYSSDTITWKKFVAGMGT
;
A
#
# COMPACT_ATOMS: atom_id res chain seq x y z
N GLU A 1 -32.26 -18.39 3.60
CA GLU A 1 -31.54 -17.95 2.39
C GLU A 1 -30.10 -18.43 2.49
N HIS A 2 -29.72 -19.37 1.62
CA HIS A 2 -28.32 -19.78 1.51
C HIS A 2 -27.59 -18.68 0.72
N MET A 3 -26.75 -17.90 1.39
CA MET A 3 -25.80 -17.03 0.70
C MET A 3 -24.79 -17.92 -0.02
N CYS A 4 -24.81 -17.90 -1.35
CA CYS A 4 -23.74 -18.49 -2.16
C CYS A 4 -22.52 -17.57 -2.05
N TYR A 5 -21.54 -17.97 -1.27
CA TYR A 5 -20.25 -17.31 -1.26
C TYR A 5 -19.49 -17.68 -2.53
N ARG A 6 -18.99 -16.69 -3.22
CA ARG A 6 -18.13 -16.90 -4.39
C ARG A 6 -16.73 -17.29 -3.89
N GLU A 7 -16.22 -18.40 -4.35
CA GLU A 7 -14.83 -18.79 -4.11
C GLU A 7 -13.91 -17.94 -5.00
N GLY A 8 -12.75 -17.54 -4.48
CA GLY A 8 -11.76 -16.74 -5.19
C GLY A 8 -11.20 -15.59 -4.36
N SER A 9 -10.07 -15.08 -4.80
CA SER A 9 -9.42 -13.93 -4.17
C SER A 9 -10.08 -12.60 -4.58
N ILE A 10 -9.85 -11.53 -3.81
CA ILE A 10 -10.36 -10.20 -4.18
C ILE A 10 -9.73 -9.71 -5.49
N TYR A 11 -8.49 -10.11 -5.78
CA TYR A 11 -7.83 -9.77 -7.04
C TYR A 11 -8.47 -10.48 -8.24
N GLU A 12 -8.90 -11.74 -8.10
CA GLU A 12 -9.61 -12.46 -9.17
C GLU A 12 -10.95 -11.79 -9.50
N LEU A 13 -11.70 -11.35 -8.49
CA LEU A 13 -12.94 -10.60 -8.68
C LEU A 13 -12.69 -9.25 -9.40
N PHE A 14 -11.63 -8.56 -9.00
CA PHE A 14 -11.20 -7.33 -9.67
C PHE A 14 -10.84 -7.58 -11.13
N LYS A 15 -10.07 -8.63 -11.41
CA LYS A 15 -9.66 -9.03 -12.76
C LYS A 15 -10.86 -9.30 -13.66
N GLU A 16 -11.89 -10.00 -13.16
CA GLU A 16 -13.12 -10.21 -13.92
C GLU A 16 -13.85 -8.90 -14.27
N MET A 17 -13.85 -7.93 -13.36
CA MET A 17 -14.45 -6.62 -13.65
C MET A 17 -13.61 -5.85 -14.67
N LYS A 18 -12.29 -5.91 -14.58
CA LYS A 18 -11.39 -5.34 -15.58
C LYS A 18 -11.65 -5.93 -16.97
N GLU A 19 -11.78 -7.24 -17.10
CA GLU A 19 -12.05 -7.91 -18.38
C GLU A 19 -13.39 -7.46 -19.00
N LYS A 20 -14.41 -7.17 -18.19
CA LYS A 20 -15.72 -6.70 -18.66
C LYS A 20 -15.76 -5.21 -18.99
N GLN A 21 -15.07 -4.39 -18.22
CA GLN A 21 -15.18 -2.93 -18.25
C GLN A 21 -13.81 -2.27 -17.96
N PRO A 22 -12.79 -2.43 -18.83
CA PRO A 22 -11.43 -1.94 -18.55
C PRO A 22 -11.37 -0.42 -18.35
N ASP A 23 -12.18 0.33 -19.09
CA ASP A 23 -12.19 1.79 -19.06
C ASP A 23 -13.12 2.39 -17.98
N ALA A 24 -13.91 1.56 -17.29
CA ALA A 24 -14.80 2.04 -16.25
C ALA A 24 -14.02 2.53 -15.02
N PRO A 25 -14.52 3.52 -14.28
CA PRO A 25 -13.90 3.98 -13.03
C PRO A 25 -13.83 2.85 -11.99
N ALA A 26 -12.65 2.56 -11.48
CA ALA A 26 -12.41 1.58 -10.42
C ALA A 26 -12.07 2.25 -9.07
N LEU A 27 -11.35 3.36 -9.10
CA LEU A 27 -10.93 4.11 -7.93
C LEU A 27 -10.93 5.61 -8.24
N GLU A 28 -11.48 6.40 -7.34
CA GLU A 28 -11.39 7.86 -7.38
C GLU A 28 -10.76 8.37 -6.08
N PHE A 29 -9.77 9.25 -6.23
CA PHE A 29 -9.12 9.89 -5.10
C PHE A 29 -8.84 11.36 -5.42
N PHE A 30 -9.44 12.27 -4.66
CA PHE A 30 -9.58 13.68 -5.02
C PHE A 30 -10.16 13.81 -6.45
N ASP A 31 -9.46 14.48 -7.35
CA ASP A 31 -9.89 14.68 -8.74
C ASP A 31 -9.24 13.67 -9.71
N THR A 32 -8.57 12.63 -9.18
CA THR A 32 -7.90 11.61 -9.99
C THR A 32 -8.76 10.35 -10.04
N VAL A 33 -9.13 9.94 -11.24
CA VAL A 33 -9.88 8.72 -11.50
C VAL A 33 -8.95 7.68 -12.13
N TYR A 34 -8.93 6.48 -11.55
CA TYR A 34 -8.25 5.31 -12.09
C TYR A 34 -9.30 4.37 -12.70
N SER A 35 -9.14 4.01 -13.97
CA SER A 35 -9.94 2.95 -14.59
C SER A 35 -9.50 1.57 -14.06
N PHE A 36 -10.29 0.52 -14.32
CA PHE A 36 -9.88 -0.84 -13.98
C PHE A 36 -8.54 -1.22 -14.64
N GLU A 37 -8.32 -0.80 -15.90
CA GLU A 37 -7.04 -1.03 -16.60
C GLU A 37 -5.88 -0.32 -15.90
N SER A 38 -5.99 1.00 -15.68
CA SER A 38 -4.90 1.78 -15.04
C SER A 38 -4.65 1.35 -13.59
N MET A 39 -5.68 0.90 -12.88
CA MET A 39 -5.52 0.33 -11.54
C MET A 39 -4.76 -1.00 -11.60
N ASP A 40 -5.06 -1.89 -12.55
CA ASP A 40 -4.36 -3.16 -12.71
C ASP A 40 -2.87 -2.96 -13.08
N GLU A 41 -2.56 -1.98 -13.93
CA GLU A 41 -1.17 -1.61 -14.22
C GLU A 41 -0.40 -1.24 -12.95
N ASN A 42 -0.99 -0.40 -12.08
CA ASN A 42 -0.37 -0.03 -10.81
C ASN A 42 -0.25 -1.22 -9.86
N VAL A 43 -1.27 -2.09 -9.80
CA VAL A 43 -1.23 -3.33 -9.01
C VAL A 43 -0.10 -4.25 -9.49
N ASN A 44 0.11 -4.37 -10.80
CA ASN A 44 1.19 -5.17 -11.39
C ASN A 44 2.57 -4.63 -11.00
N ILE A 45 2.77 -3.31 -11.12
CA ILE A 45 4.02 -2.65 -10.70
C ILE A 45 4.33 -2.94 -9.23
N VAL A 46 3.33 -2.80 -8.35
CA VAL A 46 3.47 -3.04 -6.91
C VAL A 46 3.71 -4.52 -6.62
N ALA A 47 3.01 -5.44 -7.29
CA ALA A 47 3.21 -6.88 -7.14
C ALA A 47 4.63 -7.31 -7.52
N ASN A 48 5.14 -6.81 -8.66
CA ASN A 48 6.52 -7.07 -9.10
C ASN A 48 7.54 -6.51 -8.09
N ALA A 49 7.27 -5.34 -7.51
CA ALA A 49 8.12 -4.74 -6.49
C ALA A 49 8.13 -5.55 -5.18
N LEU A 50 6.99 -6.09 -4.74
CA LEU A 50 6.89 -6.98 -3.57
C LEU A 50 7.69 -8.26 -3.77
N ILE A 51 7.54 -8.92 -4.93
CA ILE A 51 8.31 -10.12 -5.28
C ILE A 51 9.82 -9.82 -5.28
N LYS A 52 10.24 -8.66 -5.83
CA LYS A 52 11.64 -8.24 -5.83
C LYS A 52 12.18 -7.97 -4.41
N LEU A 53 11.35 -7.54 -3.47
CA LEU A 53 11.70 -7.43 -2.04
C LEU A 53 11.77 -8.79 -1.34
N GLY A 54 11.35 -9.87 -2.00
CA GLY A 54 11.37 -11.23 -1.46
C GLY A 54 10.06 -11.66 -0.78
N VAL A 55 8.98 -10.89 -0.91
CA VAL A 55 7.66 -11.31 -0.37
C VAL A 55 7.17 -12.53 -1.13
N VAL A 56 6.77 -13.56 -0.39
CA VAL A 56 6.30 -14.83 -0.92
C VAL A 56 4.84 -15.11 -0.52
N GLU A 57 4.26 -16.16 -1.12
CA GLU A 57 2.92 -16.65 -0.78
C GLU A 57 2.81 -16.94 0.74
N ASP A 58 1.65 -16.68 1.31
CA ASP A 58 1.31 -16.83 2.74
C ASP A 58 2.07 -15.87 3.69
N GLU A 59 3.00 -15.07 3.21
CA GLU A 59 3.69 -14.08 4.03
C GLU A 59 2.79 -12.89 4.35
N SER A 60 2.81 -12.44 5.61
CA SER A 60 2.06 -11.25 6.01
C SER A 60 2.84 -9.97 5.77
N VAL A 61 2.18 -9.00 5.13
CA VAL A 61 2.68 -7.64 4.91
C VAL A 61 1.77 -6.65 5.61
N THR A 62 2.32 -5.84 6.51
CA THR A 62 1.53 -4.84 7.26
C THR A 62 1.40 -3.53 6.48
N ILE A 63 0.17 -3.00 6.45
CA ILE A 63 -0.16 -1.70 5.83
C ILE A 63 -0.69 -0.77 6.92
N CYS A 64 0.11 0.24 7.30
CA CYS A 64 -0.23 1.30 8.25
C CYS A 64 -0.33 2.63 7.49
N MET A 65 -1.33 2.72 6.61
CA MET A 65 -1.53 3.84 5.69
C MET A 65 -3.00 4.28 5.69
N PRO A 66 -3.28 5.58 5.46
CA PRO A 66 -4.65 6.03 5.22
C PRO A 66 -5.20 5.47 3.89
N ASN A 67 -6.50 5.61 3.68
CA ASN A 67 -7.15 5.24 2.42
C ASN A 67 -6.67 6.17 1.30
N MET A 68 -5.65 5.73 0.57
CA MET A 68 -5.04 6.42 -0.56
C MET A 68 -4.75 5.40 -1.69
N PRO A 69 -4.59 5.82 -2.94
CA PRO A 69 -4.43 4.89 -4.06
C PRO A 69 -3.35 3.84 -3.84
N GLU A 70 -2.19 4.23 -3.33
CA GLU A 70 -1.07 3.33 -3.09
C GLU A 70 -1.40 2.24 -2.05
N ALA A 71 -2.21 2.55 -1.03
CA ALA A 71 -2.68 1.54 -0.07
C ALA A 71 -3.62 0.53 -0.73
N ILE A 72 -4.48 0.98 -1.64
CA ILE A 72 -5.38 0.11 -2.40
C ILE A 72 -4.58 -0.78 -3.37
N PHE A 73 -3.62 -0.20 -4.10
CA PHE A 73 -2.73 -0.98 -4.97
C PHE A 73 -1.97 -2.05 -4.19
N LEU A 74 -1.47 -1.74 -2.98
CA LEU A 74 -0.82 -2.70 -2.09
C LEU A 74 -1.74 -3.86 -1.70
N ILE A 75 -2.98 -3.58 -1.28
CA ILE A 75 -3.93 -4.63 -0.87
C ILE A 75 -4.16 -5.61 -2.03
N TYR A 76 -4.43 -5.10 -3.24
CA TYR A 76 -4.64 -5.95 -4.40
C TYR A 76 -3.37 -6.67 -4.86
N ALA A 77 -2.21 -6.01 -4.80
CA ALA A 77 -0.92 -6.59 -5.18
C ALA A 77 -0.49 -7.72 -4.23
N ILE A 78 -0.64 -7.52 -2.91
CA ILE A 78 -0.36 -8.53 -1.90
C ILE A 78 -1.28 -9.74 -2.12
N ASN A 79 -2.57 -9.50 -2.33
CA ASN A 79 -3.52 -10.58 -2.60
C ASN A 79 -3.20 -11.30 -3.93
N LYS A 80 -2.79 -10.57 -4.97
CA LYS A 80 -2.39 -11.13 -6.27
C LYS A 80 -1.25 -12.13 -6.18
N ILE A 81 -0.26 -11.88 -5.33
CA ILE A 81 0.90 -12.76 -5.15
C ILE A 81 0.67 -13.85 -4.09
N GLY A 82 -0.55 -14.00 -3.58
CA GLY A 82 -0.92 -15.01 -2.58
C GLY A 82 -0.46 -14.67 -1.16
N ALA A 83 0.03 -13.45 -0.91
CA ALA A 83 0.42 -12.98 0.42
C ALA A 83 -0.78 -12.42 1.21
N VAL A 84 -0.60 -12.14 2.49
CA VAL A 84 -1.63 -11.68 3.41
C VAL A 84 -1.47 -10.20 3.74
N ALA A 85 -2.47 -9.38 3.42
CA ALA A 85 -2.50 -7.98 3.78
C ALA A 85 -3.01 -7.79 5.22
N ASN A 86 -2.12 -7.40 6.13
CA ASN A 86 -2.45 -7.01 7.50
C ASN A 86 -2.66 -5.49 7.57
N VAL A 87 -3.91 -5.05 7.44
CA VAL A 87 -4.24 -3.62 7.41
C VAL A 87 -4.55 -3.12 8.82
N ILE A 88 -3.80 -2.12 9.27
CA ILE A 88 -3.95 -1.50 10.60
C ILE A 88 -4.26 -0.01 10.49
N HIS A 89 -4.82 0.56 11.55
CA HIS A 89 -5.19 1.96 11.53
C HIS A 89 -3.95 2.87 11.45
N PRO A 90 -3.93 3.89 10.57
CA PRO A 90 -2.75 4.75 10.36
C PRO A 90 -2.37 5.62 11.56
N LEU A 91 -3.26 5.79 12.53
CA LEU A 91 -3.01 6.52 13.78
C LEU A 91 -2.81 5.60 14.99
N SER A 92 -2.58 4.30 14.77
CA SER A 92 -2.21 3.36 15.84
C SER A 92 -0.92 3.79 16.53
N ASP A 93 -0.86 3.57 17.83
CA ASP A 93 0.36 3.83 18.60
C ASP A 93 1.44 2.73 18.36
N ALA A 94 2.65 2.96 18.84
CA ALA A 94 3.77 2.05 18.61
C ALA A 94 3.56 0.64 19.23
N ASN A 95 2.81 0.52 20.32
CA ASN A 95 2.50 -0.76 20.94
C ASN A 95 1.45 -1.53 20.14
N GLU A 96 0.42 -0.84 19.67
CA GLU A 96 -0.60 -1.42 18.78
C GLU A 96 0.03 -1.93 17.49
N ILE A 97 0.89 -1.13 16.85
CA ILE A 97 1.63 -1.53 15.65
C ILE A 97 2.49 -2.76 15.92
N ARG A 98 3.30 -2.74 17.00
CA ARG A 98 4.15 -3.87 17.39
C ARG A 98 3.33 -5.14 17.63
N ASN A 99 2.21 -5.04 18.33
CA ASN A 99 1.34 -6.16 18.61
C ASN A 99 0.74 -6.75 17.33
N ALA A 100 0.25 -5.90 16.41
CA ALA A 100 -0.31 -6.33 15.13
C ALA A 100 0.73 -7.04 14.25
N VAL A 101 1.93 -6.47 14.16
CA VAL A 101 3.07 -7.03 13.41
C VAL A 101 3.50 -8.38 13.99
N ASN A 102 3.62 -8.49 15.33
CA ASN A 102 3.99 -9.74 15.99
C ASN A 102 2.91 -10.82 15.84
N LEU A 103 1.63 -10.44 15.94
CA LEU A 103 0.52 -11.38 15.81
C LEU A 103 0.47 -12.04 14.44
N THR A 104 0.82 -11.29 13.40
CA THR A 104 0.82 -11.77 12.00
C THR A 104 2.20 -12.22 11.53
N ASN A 105 3.23 -12.12 12.38
CA ASN A 105 4.63 -12.39 12.03
C ASN A 105 5.09 -11.62 10.78
N SER A 106 4.64 -10.38 10.64
CA SER A 106 4.96 -9.53 9.49
C SER A 106 6.36 -8.92 9.63
N SER A 107 7.23 -9.14 8.65
CA SER A 107 8.58 -8.57 8.63
C SER A 107 8.64 -7.21 7.93
N LEU A 108 7.67 -6.91 7.07
CA LEU A 108 7.60 -5.72 6.22
C LEU A 108 6.37 -4.87 6.56
N ILE A 109 6.58 -3.56 6.70
CA ILE A 109 5.50 -2.60 6.89
C ILE A 109 5.56 -1.45 5.88
N PHE A 110 4.42 -1.17 5.28
CA PHE A 110 4.20 0.04 4.49
C PHE A 110 3.54 1.10 5.36
N THR A 111 4.06 2.31 5.33
CA THR A 111 3.55 3.44 6.11
C THR A 111 3.66 4.75 5.34
N THR A 112 3.15 5.82 5.93
CA THR A 112 3.32 7.16 5.37
C THR A 112 4.35 7.97 6.17
N ASP A 113 4.76 9.08 5.58
CA ASP A 113 5.60 10.07 6.24
C ASP A 113 5.01 10.55 7.58
N VAL A 114 3.67 10.62 7.70
CA VAL A 114 2.98 11.04 8.95
C VAL A 114 3.19 10.02 10.08
N SER A 115 3.06 8.73 9.79
CA SER A 115 3.12 7.66 10.80
C SER A 115 4.52 7.04 10.94
N TYR A 116 5.48 7.46 10.09
CA TYR A 116 6.82 6.87 10.03
C TYR A 116 7.53 6.78 11.38
N LYS A 117 7.51 7.87 12.17
CA LYS A 117 8.18 7.89 13.48
C LYS A 117 7.58 6.83 14.41
N THR A 118 6.25 6.76 14.49
CA THR A 118 5.55 5.79 15.33
C THR A 118 5.86 4.35 14.91
N VAL A 119 5.94 4.09 13.60
CA VAL A 119 6.33 2.78 13.05
C VAL A 119 7.77 2.41 13.42
N LYS A 120 8.71 3.36 13.35
CA LYS A 120 10.10 3.11 13.78
C LYS A 120 10.18 2.86 15.28
N ASP A 121 9.41 3.58 16.10
CA ASP A 121 9.33 3.38 17.56
C ASP A 121 8.69 1.99 17.90
N ALA A 122 7.89 1.43 17.00
CA ALA A 122 7.37 0.07 17.13
C ALA A 122 8.44 -1.03 16.92
N GLY A 123 9.59 -0.71 16.29
CA GLY A 123 10.71 -1.62 16.11
C GLY A 123 10.55 -2.61 14.96
N VAL A 124 9.75 -2.29 13.95
CA VAL A 124 9.62 -3.12 12.74
C VAL A 124 10.89 -3.01 11.90
N PRO A 125 11.49 -4.12 11.45
CA PRO A 125 12.79 -4.09 10.79
C PRO A 125 12.75 -3.44 9.40
N ASP A 126 11.80 -3.85 8.54
CA ASP A 126 11.73 -3.40 7.15
C ASP A 126 10.56 -2.44 6.95
N VAL A 127 10.89 -1.19 6.59
CA VAL A 127 9.91 -0.11 6.45
C VAL A 127 9.97 0.50 5.06
N VAL A 128 8.83 0.51 4.38
CA VAL A 128 8.62 1.26 3.13
C VAL A 128 7.74 2.47 3.42
N VAL A 129 8.23 3.66 3.07
CA VAL A 129 7.51 4.92 3.27
C VAL A 129 6.94 5.45 1.96
N CYS A 130 5.63 5.67 1.95
CA CYS A 130 4.89 6.37 0.92
C CYS A 130 4.53 7.78 1.41
N GLU A 131 5.03 8.82 0.74
CA GLU A 131 4.66 10.19 1.13
C GLU A 131 3.19 10.46 0.79
N VAL A 132 2.39 10.88 1.77
CA VAL A 132 0.95 11.22 1.56
C VAL A 132 0.78 12.22 0.41
N SER A 133 1.75 13.09 0.21
CA SER A 133 1.75 14.10 -0.85
C SER A 133 1.81 13.52 -2.28
N MET A 134 2.09 12.23 -2.46
CA MET A 134 2.20 11.62 -3.80
C MET A 134 0.87 11.65 -4.55
N SER A 135 -0.22 11.34 -3.86
CA SER A 135 -1.57 11.31 -4.43
C SER A 135 -2.37 12.60 -4.20
N MET A 136 -1.72 13.67 -3.73
CA MET A 136 -2.38 14.98 -3.58
C MET A 136 -2.38 15.79 -4.87
N PRO A 137 -3.46 16.57 -5.14
CA PRO A 137 -3.46 17.58 -6.19
C PRO A 137 -2.30 18.56 -6.04
N PRO A 138 -1.77 19.14 -7.15
CA PRO A 138 -0.55 19.96 -7.14
C PRO A 138 -0.56 21.10 -6.11
N VAL A 139 -1.69 21.77 -5.92
CA VAL A 139 -1.84 22.88 -4.96
C VAL A 139 -1.71 22.37 -3.52
N LEU A 140 -2.46 21.31 -3.18
CA LEU A 140 -2.40 20.70 -1.85
C LEU A 140 -1.02 20.08 -1.57
N LYS A 141 -0.42 19.44 -2.55
CA LYS A 141 0.95 18.92 -2.50
C LYS A 141 1.97 19.99 -2.14
N THR A 142 1.87 21.15 -2.79
CA THR A 142 2.78 22.28 -2.52
C THR A 142 2.61 22.80 -1.09
N LEU A 143 1.37 23.00 -0.64
CA LEU A 143 1.06 23.46 0.72
C LEU A 143 1.51 22.43 1.78
N TYR A 144 1.25 21.15 1.54
CA TYR A 144 1.69 20.07 2.42
C TYR A 144 3.22 20.03 2.54
N ASN A 145 3.93 20.10 1.42
CA ASN A 145 5.39 20.07 1.39
C ASN A 145 6.01 21.28 2.11
N LEU A 146 5.43 22.47 1.99
CA LEU A 146 5.89 23.65 2.71
C LEU A 146 5.74 23.51 4.23
N LYS A 147 4.67 22.86 4.69
CA LYS A 147 4.37 22.73 6.12
C LYS A 147 5.07 21.51 6.76
N SER A 148 5.10 20.39 6.08
CA SER A 148 5.48 19.08 6.66
C SER A 148 6.90 18.65 6.34
N ARG A 149 7.48 19.05 5.20
CA ARG A 149 8.77 18.55 4.70
C ARG A 149 10.02 19.10 5.37
N LYS A 150 9.90 20.14 6.18
CA LYS A 150 11.09 20.84 6.71
C LYS A 150 12.02 20.00 7.59
N ASN A 151 11.59 18.83 8.09
CA ASN A 151 12.35 18.07 9.08
C ASN A 151 12.29 16.53 8.94
N MET A 152 11.77 15.96 7.85
CA MET A 152 11.70 14.50 7.74
C MET A 152 12.98 13.92 7.15
N LYS A 153 13.76 13.29 8.01
CA LYS A 153 14.90 12.45 7.62
C LYS A 153 14.51 10.99 7.88
N TYR A 154 14.48 10.21 6.82
CA TYR A 154 14.34 8.76 6.94
C TYR A 154 15.68 8.14 7.30
N SER A 155 15.67 7.06 8.07
CA SER A 155 16.89 6.28 8.34
C SER A 155 17.39 5.61 7.05
N SER A 156 18.68 5.28 7.01
CA SER A 156 19.34 4.75 5.81
C SER A 156 18.79 3.39 5.34
N ASP A 157 18.18 2.63 6.24
CA ASP A 157 17.52 1.35 6.05
C ASP A 157 16.08 1.47 5.53
N THR A 158 15.52 2.67 5.51
CA THR A 158 14.14 2.91 5.05
C THR A 158 14.08 3.00 3.52
N ILE A 159 13.17 2.25 2.94
CA ILE A 159 12.89 2.27 1.50
C ILE A 159 11.82 3.32 1.23
N THR A 160 12.04 4.25 0.30
CA THR A 160 10.98 5.15 -0.17
C THR A 160 10.14 4.47 -1.25
N TRP A 161 8.85 4.83 -1.35
CA TRP A 161 7.95 4.30 -2.38
C TRP A 161 8.55 4.39 -3.79
N LYS A 162 9.18 5.51 -4.13
CA LYS A 162 9.83 5.70 -5.43
C LYS A 162 10.93 4.67 -5.69
N LYS A 163 11.72 4.33 -4.67
CA LYS A 163 12.76 3.29 -4.80
C LYS A 163 12.13 1.90 -4.87
N PHE A 164 11.06 1.67 -4.11
CA PHE A 164 10.34 0.41 -4.07
C PHE A 164 9.80 0.02 -5.46
N VAL A 165 9.15 0.94 -6.17
CA VAL A 165 8.59 0.69 -7.51
C VAL A 165 9.57 0.97 -8.67
N ALA A 166 10.79 1.43 -8.39
CA ALA A 166 11.74 1.82 -9.43
C ALA A 166 12.14 0.67 -10.33
N GLY A 167 11.97 0.85 -11.65
CA GLY A 167 12.33 -0.14 -12.66
C GLY A 167 11.38 -1.33 -12.76
N MET A 168 10.20 -1.26 -12.15
CA MET A 168 9.15 -2.26 -12.33
C MET A 168 8.35 -1.92 -13.58
N GLY A 169 8.16 -2.93 -14.45
CA GLY A 169 7.21 -2.90 -15.56
C GLY A 169 5.83 -3.35 -15.11
N THR A 170 4.83 -3.04 -15.94
CA THR A 170 3.43 -3.51 -15.78
C THR A 170 3.28 -4.98 -16.12
#